data_8c87ba37cdfbdaa2e9156eed7d3e4fc3
#
_entry.id   8c87ba37cdfbdaa2e9156eed7d3e4fc3
#
_cell.length_a   1.000
_cell.length_b   1.000
_cell.length_c   1.000
_cell.angle_alpha   90.00
_cell.angle_beta   90.00
_cell.angle_gamma   90.00
#
_symmetry.space_group_name_H-M   'P 1'
#
loop_
_entity.id
_entity.type
_entity.pdbx_description
1 polymer ?
#
loop_
_entity_poly.entity_id
_entity_poly.type
_entity_poly.pdbx_seq_one_letter_code
_entity_poly.pdbx_strand_id
1 'polypeptide(L)'
;MSPHEVFRIGDHRRVVAVGGAAVGAAASGGSGAVGGAAVGAMLALLLCPTDEAQAEEVTEKTMCEHEPVPGALLDANGCAMDSDNDGVVDGIDMCANTPAGVTVDNVGCPIDSDRDGVADYKDLCPNTPEGVIVDEDGCPIAGQTILSLTGVNFEFDKATLTPEAQTILDDAVTALLNTDEVVEVRVEGHTDSIGSEEYNLKLSQRRSESVVEYLVSKGVNGNNLIPVGMGETSPIANNSTDAGRALNRRVDFIVNTQ
;
A
#
# COMPACT_ATOMS: atom_id res chain seq x y z
N MET A 1 31.67 26.54 17.52
CA MET A 1 30.78 26.92 18.63
C MET A 1 29.47 26.20 18.41
N SER A 2 29.26 25.07 19.08
CA SER A 2 28.00 24.36 19.32
C SER A 2 27.10 25.16 20.26
N PRO A 3 25.82 24.78 20.50
CA PRO A 3 25.42 23.42 20.80
C PRO A 3 24.06 22.95 20.24
N HIS A 4 23.93 21.64 20.31
CA HIS A 4 22.75 20.78 20.24
C HIS A 4 21.61 21.18 21.17
N GLU A 5 20.37 21.10 20.67
CA GLU A 5 19.19 20.99 21.52
C GLU A 5 18.44 19.71 21.20
N VAL A 6 18.50 18.77 22.13
CA VAL A 6 17.78 17.51 22.14
C VAL A 6 16.42 17.77 22.77
N PHE A 7 15.36 17.64 22.00
CA PHE A 7 14.00 17.69 22.51
C PHE A 7 13.57 16.30 22.99
N ARG A 8 13.51 16.14 24.32
CA ARG A 8 12.91 14.97 24.97
C ARG A 8 11.39 15.14 25.01
N ILE A 9 10.65 14.23 24.40
CA ILE A 9 9.21 14.09 24.58
C ILE A 9 8.96 13.21 25.80
N GLY A 10 8.29 13.78 26.80
CA GLY A 10 7.96 13.14 28.06
C GLY A 10 6.82 12.15 27.93
N ASP A 11 7.05 11.03 28.57
CA ASP A 11 6.12 9.94 28.82
C ASP A 11 5.08 10.37 29.86
N HIS A 12 3.80 10.39 29.51
CA HIS A 12 2.69 10.55 30.46
C HIS A 12 1.78 9.32 30.41
N ARG A 13 2.21 8.27 31.12
CA ARG A 13 1.30 7.22 31.56
C ARG A 13 0.49 7.73 32.75
N ARG A 14 -0.79 8.00 32.57
CA ARG A 14 -1.76 8.08 33.69
C ARG A 14 -2.34 6.71 33.96
N VAL A 15 -1.91 6.14 35.06
CA VAL A 15 -2.57 5.00 35.69
C VAL A 15 -3.75 5.53 36.52
N VAL A 16 -4.96 5.15 36.12
CA VAL A 16 -6.16 5.35 36.97
C VAL A 16 -6.42 4.05 37.71
N ALA A 17 -6.14 4.03 38.99
CA ALA A 17 -6.50 2.95 39.88
C ALA A 17 -7.95 3.15 40.31
N VAL A 18 -8.82 2.22 39.92
CA VAL A 18 -10.19 2.12 40.48
C VAL A 18 -10.16 1.11 41.61
N GLY A 19 -10.32 1.61 42.82
CA GLY A 19 -10.38 0.80 44.02
C GLY A 19 -11.70 0.03 44.09
N GLY A 20 -11.64 -1.30 44.08
CA GLY A 20 -12.75 -2.19 44.40
C GLY A 20 -12.84 -2.44 45.87
N ALA A 21 -13.96 -2.06 46.51
CA ALA A 21 -14.29 -2.48 47.84
C ALA A 21 -15.11 -3.77 47.80
N ALA A 22 -14.52 -4.84 48.28
CA ALA A 22 -15.20 -6.10 48.53
C ALA A 22 -15.88 -6.07 49.89
N VAL A 23 -17.18 -6.34 49.95
CA VAL A 23 -17.89 -6.64 51.17
C VAL A 23 -18.36 -8.08 51.11
N GLY A 24 -17.84 -8.89 52.02
CA GLY A 24 -18.16 -10.30 52.17
C GLY A 24 -19.50 -10.52 52.83
N ALA A 25 -20.25 -11.50 52.34
CA ALA A 25 -21.42 -12.04 52.99
C ALA A 25 -21.09 -13.38 53.59
N ALA A 26 -21.29 -13.50 54.91
CA ALA A 26 -21.22 -14.75 55.62
C ALA A 26 -22.59 -15.40 55.65
N ALA A 27 -22.63 -16.68 55.33
CA ALA A 27 -23.79 -17.53 55.47
C ALA A 27 -23.90 -18.08 56.89
N SER A 28 -25.10 -18.18 57.45
CA SER A 28 -25.46 -19.25 58.39
C SER A 28 -26.96 -19.47 58.39
N GLY A 29 -27.32 -20.72 58.27
CA GLY A 29 -28.66 -21.22 58.24
C GLY A 29 -29.34 -21.27 59.58
N GLY A 30 -30.62 -21.60 59.53
CA GLY A 30 -31.43 -21.91 60.72
C GLY A 30 -32.91 -22.00 60.41
N SER A 31 -33.41 -23.20 60.38
CA SER A 31 -34.78 -23.61 60.28
C SER A 31 -35.52 -23.30 61.58
N GLY A 32 -36.81 -22.96 61.54
CA GLY A 32 -37.68 -22.92 62.68
C GLY A 32 -39.10 -22.45 62.34
N ALA A 33 -40.02 -23.34 62.51
CA ALA A 33 -41.43 -23.24 62.19
C ALA A 33 -42.28 -22.57 63.29
N VAL A 34 -43.51 -22.24 62.93
CA VAL A 34 -44.80 -22.27 63.61
C VAL A 34 -45.26 -21.00 64.34
N GLY A 35 -46.43 -20.56 63.96
CA GLY A 35 -47.58 -20.27 64.88
C GLY A 35 -47.98 -18.84 65.11
N GLY A 36 -49.19 -18.55 64.76
CA GLY A 36 -50.09 -17.83 65.64
C GLY A 36 -50.56 -16.45 65.21
N ALA A 37 -51.68 -16.47 64.58
CA ALA A 37 -52.91 -15.74 64.84
C ALA A 37 -52.91 -14.22 65.18
N ALA A 38 -53.68 -13.53 64.40
CA ALA A 38 -54.83 -12.70 64.70
C ALA A 38 -54.67 -11.23 65.11
N VAL A 39 -55.39 -10.44 64.35
CA VAL A 39 -56.26 -9.30 64.68
C VAL A 39 -55.60 -7.96 65.02
N GLY A 40 -55.90 -7.00 64.20
CA GLY A 40 -55.73 -5.60 64.53
C GLY A 40 -55.95 -4.69 63.32
N ALA A 41 -57.23 -4.46 63.01
CA ALA A 41 -57.60 -3.40 62.10
C ALA A 41 -57.21 -2.04 62.67
N MET A 42 -56.62 -1.18 61.87
CA MET A 42 -56.96 0.24 61.91
C MET A 42 -56.49 0.93 60.65
N LEU A 43 -57.49 1.51 60.08
CA LEU A 43 -57.59 2.44 59.00
C LEU A 43 -56.63 3.63 59.16
N ALA A 44 -55.70 3.83 58.30
CA ALA A 44 -55.08 5.10 58.12
C ALA A 44 -55.07 5.38 56.59
N LEU A 45 -56.12 6.06 56.15
CA LEU A 45 -56.11 6.76 54.87
C LEU A 45 -55.10 7.89 54.98
N LEU A 46 -53.90 7.68 54.52
CA LEU A 46 -52.99 8.73 54.17
C LEU A 46 -52.96 8.81 52.61
N LEU A 47 -53.48 9.90 52.12
CA LEU A 47 -53.36 10.34 50.73
C LEU A 47 -51.90 10.36 50.41
N CYS A 48 -51.46 9.34 49.70
CA CYS A 48 -50.28 9.49 48.86
C CYS A 48 -50.70 10.22 47.57
N PRO A 49 -50.04 11.28 47.18
CA PRO A 49 -50.23 11.81 45.84
C PRO A 49 -49.80 10.72 44.87
N THR A 50 -50.66 10.45 43.91
CA THR A 50 -50.34 9.62 42.78
C THR A 50 -49.32 10.43 41.96
N ASP A 51 -48.03 10.19 42.24
CA ASP A 51 -47.02 10.47 41.23
C ASP A 51 -47.35 9.54 40.07
N GLU A 52 -47.88 10.11 39.03
CA GLU A 52 -47.86 9.50 37.72
C GLU A 52 -46.39 9.26 37.43
N ALA A 53 -45.92 8.04 37.74
CA ALA A 53 -44.68 7.54 37.17
C ALA A 53 -44.87 7.60 35.66
N GLN A 54 -44.34 8.64 35.08
CA GLN A 54 -44.02 8.61 33.63
C GLN A 54 -43.16 7.36 33.46
N ALA A 55 -43.75 6.33 32.88
CA ALA A 55 -42.98 5.26 32.31
C ALA A 55 -42.13 5.92 31.22
N GLU A 56 -40.90 6.25 31.57
CA GLU A 56 -39.89 6.46 30.56
C GLU A 56 -39.87 5.16 29.77
N GLU A 57 -40.42 5.23 28.57
CA GLU A 57 -40.29 4.23 27.57
C GLU A 57 -38.77 4.13 27.29
N VAL A 58 -38.12 3.22 28.03
CA VAL A 58 -36.75 2.83 27.71
C VAL A 58 -36.86 2.18 26.33
N THR A 59 -36.79 2.99 25.31
CA THR A 59 -36.53 2.52 23.95
C THR A 59 -35.23 1.74 24.07
N GLU A 60 -35.31 0.42 23.95
CA GLU A 60 -34.14 -0.43 23.73
C GLU A 60 -33.38 0.21 22.56
N LYS A 61 -32.31 0.92 22.88
CA LYS A 61 -31.41 1.48 21.87
C LYS A 61 -30.86 0.27 21.12
N THR A 62 -31.39 0.00 19.97
CA THR A 62 -30.87 -1.02 19.07
C THR A 62 -29.38 -0.72 18.91
N MET A 63 -28.51 -1.62 19.36
CA MET A 63 -27.08 -1.42 19.17
C MET A 63 -26.82 -1.48 17.69
N CYS A 64 -26.36 -0.37 17.13
CA CYS A 64 -25.97 -0.31 15.75
C CYS A 64 -24.74 -1.20 15.52
N GLU A 65 -24.71 -1.93 14.43
CA GLU A 65 -23.51 -2.64 13.96
C GLU A 65 -22.41 -1.63 13.62
N HIS A 66 -22.81 -0.54 12.96
CA HIS A 66 -21.94 0.60 12.67
C HIS A 66 -22.51 1.86 13.33
N GLU A 67 -21.73 2.51 14.21
CA GLU A 67 -22.13 3.76 14.82
C GLU A 67 -22.18 4.89 13.79
N PRO A 68 -23.15 5.83 13.91
CA PRO A 68 -23.25 6.95 12.99
C PRO A 68 -22.03 7.88 13.12
N VAL A 69 -21.37 8.13 12.00
CA VAL A 69 -20.25 9.08 11.86
C VAL A 69 -20.62 10.21 10.91
N PRO A 70 -19.97 11.39 11.02
CA PRO A 70 -20.26 12.49 10.12
C PRO A 70 -20.05 12.12 8.65
N GLY A 71 -21.07 12.28 7.83
CA GLY A 71 -21.04 11.95 6.39
C GLY A 71 -21.64 10.59 6.04
N ALA A 72 -21.83 9.69 7.02
CA ALA A 72 -22.43 8.38 6.77
C ALA A 72 -23.91 8.49 6.36
N LEU A 73 -24.34 7.60 5.49
CA LEU A 73 -25.75 7.36 5.22
C LEU A 73 -26.33 6.49 6.34
N LEU A 74 -27.53 6.87 6.82
CA LEU A 74 -28.17 6.21 7.95
C LEU A 74 -29.39 5.41 7.50
N ASP A 75 -29.62 4.28 8.14
CA ASP A 75 -30.82 3.49 8.01
C ASP A 75 -32.04 4.13 8.76
N ALA A 76 -33.19 3.48 8.73
CA ALA A 76 -34.40 3.95 9.39
C ALA A 76 -34.30 3.99 10.93
N ASN A 77 -33.32 3.31 11.52
CA ASN A 77 -33.05 3.26 12.95
C ASN A 77 -31.98 4.28 13.38
N GLY A 78 -31.38 4.99 12.42
CA GLY A 78 -30.33 5.97 12.65
C GLY A 78 -28.94 5.33 12.74
N CYS A 79 -28.75 4.09 12.31
CA CYS A 79 -27.47 3.40 12.25
C CYS A 79 -26.81 3.65 10.90
N ALA A 80 -25.47 3.78 10.88
CA ALA A 80 -24.75 3.89 9.63
C ALA A 80 -24.86 2.59 8.83
N MET A 81 -25.07 2.71 7.52
CA MET A 81 -25.09 1.57 6.60
C MET A 81 -23.70 1.30 6.07
N ASP A 82 -23.44 0.04 5.76
CA ASP A 82 -22.27 -0.44 5.06
C ASP A 82 -22.76 -1.49 4.08
N SER A 83 -22.92 -1.10 2.80
CA SER A 83 -23.68 -1.88 1.82
C SER A 83 -22.92 -3.06 1.24
N ASP A 84 -21.57 -2.99 1.20
CA ASP A 84 -20.71 -4.06 0.68
C ASP A 84 -19.91 -4.79 1.77
N ASN A 85 -20.02 -4.31 3.01
CA ASN A 85 -19.38 -4.88 4.21
C ASN A 85 -17.85 -4.88 4.14
N ASP A 86 -17.27 -3.81 3.64
CA ASP A 86 -15.82 -3.62 3.60
C ASP A 86 -15.26 -2.94 4.87
N GLY A 87 -16.16 -2.46 5.73
CA GLY A 87 -15.85 -1.79 7.00
C GLY A 87 -15.85 -0.27 6.92
N VAL A 88 -16.14 0.31 5.76
CA VAL A 88 -16.31 1.75 5.55
C VAL A 88 -17.78 2.03 5.23
N VAL A 89 -18.38 2.92 6.01
CA VAL A 89 -19.83 3.15 5.91
C VAL A 89 -20.21 3.96 4.67
N ASP A 90 -21.37 3.66 4.10
CA ASP A 90 -21.96 4.36 2.98
C ASP A 90 -21.96 5.89 3.20
N GLY A 91 -21.66 6.64 2.15
CA GLY A 91 -21.58 8.11 2.18
C GLY A 91 -20.18 8.64 2.47
N ILE A 92 -19.32 7.83 3.12
CA ILE A 92 -17.86 8.06 3.21
C ILE A 92 -17.15 7.18 2.19
N ASP A 93 -17.69 5.98 1.98
CA ASP A 93 -17.20 5.02 1.01
C ASP A 93 -17.26 5.58 -0.42
N MET A 94 -16.12 5.53 -1.11
CA MET A 94 -15.94 5.93 -2.51
C MET A 94 -15.98 4.75 -3.48
N CYS A 95 -15.86 3.53 -2.97
CA CYS A 95 -15.76 2.30 -3.76
C CYS A 95 -16.86 1.29 -3.40
N ALA A 96 -18.12 1.69 -3.51
CA ALA A 96 -19.33 1.06 -3.01
C ALA A 96 -19.65 -0.38 -3.51
N ASN A 97 -18.69 -1.15 -3.95
CA ASN A 97 -18.81 -2.55 -4.33
C ASN A 97 -17.51 -3.29 -4.12
N THR A 98 -16.79 -3.01 -3.07
CA THR A 98 -15.58 -3.72 -2.71
C THR A 98 -15.92 -5.15 -2.31
N PRO A 99 -15.23 -6.17 -2.82
CA PRO A 99 -15.50 -7.55 -2.44
C PRO A 99 -15.25 -7.79 -0.95
N ALA A 100 -16.16 -8.51 -0.30
CA ALA A 100 -16.05 -8.80 1.12
C ALA A 100 -14.70 -9.43 1.51
N GLY A 101 -14.05 -8.89 2.53
CA GLY A 101 -12.77 -9.38 3.06
C GLY A 101 -11.52 -8.83 2.35
N VAL A 102 -11.70 -7.93 1.39
CA VAL A 102 -10.59 -7.17 0.80
C VAL A 102 -10.13 -6.09 1.77
N THR A 103 -8.84 -5.87 1.87
CA THR A 103 -8.29 -4.74 2.64
C THR A 103 -8.50 -3.45 1.88
N VAL A 104 -9.13 -2.48 2.55
CA VAL A 104 -9.44 -1.17 1.98
C VAL A 104 -8.70 -0.04 2.71
N ASP A 105 -8.64 1.09 2.06
CA ASP A 105 -8.18 2.34 2.67
C ASP A 105 -9.29 3.00 3.52
N ASN A 106 -9.04 4.21 4.01
CA ASN A 106 -9.97 4.96 4.85
C ASN A 106 -11.20 5.52 4.12
N VAL A 107 -11.31 5.31 2.83
CA VAL A 107 -12.45 5.71 1.99
C VAL A 107 -13.10 4.52 1.27
N GLY A 108 -12.88 3.28 1.73
CA GLY A 108 -13.52 2.08 1.22
C GLY A 108 -12.91 1.54 -0.09
N CYS A 109 -11.81 2.10 -0.56
CA CYS A 109 -11.21 1.62 -1.81
C CYS A 109 -10.13 0.55 -1.55
N PRO A 110 -10.12 -0.54 -2.34
CA PRO A 110 -9.08 -1.54 -2.26
C PRO A 110 -7.68 -0.95 -2.36
N ILE A 111 -6.76 -1.42 -1.51
CA ILE A 111 -5.37 -0.96 -1.54
C ILE A 111 -4.71 -1.42 -2.83
N ASP A 112 -3.94 -0.52 -3.43
CA ASP A 112 -3.04 -0.71 -4.56
C ASP A 112 -1.65 -0.22 -4.09
N SER A 113 -0.77 -1.18 -3.73
CA SER A 113 0.45 -0.87 -3.00
C SER A 113 1.55 -0.30 -3.89
N ASP A 114 1.64 -0.74 -5.15
CA ASP A 114 2.65 -0.28 -6.11
C ASP A 114 2.12 0.76 -7.11
N ARG A 115 0.79 0.98 -7.09
CA ARG A 115 0.10 2.01 -7.90
C ARG A 115 0.16 1.75 -9.40
N ASP A 116 0.10 0.51 -9.78
CA ASP A 116 0.03 0.12 -11.19
C ASP A 116 -1.40 0.19 -11.75
N GLY A 117 -2.41 0.36 -10.89
CA GLY A 117 -3.83 0.46 -11.23
C GLY A 117 -4.61 -0.83 -11.00
N VAL A 118 -3.96 -1.89 -10.50
CA VAL A 118 -4.59 -3.14 -10.10
C VAL A 118 -4.46 -3.29 -8.58
N ALA A 119 -5.58 -3.53 -7.91
CA ALA A 119 -5.57 -3.62 -6.45
C ALA A 119 -4.89 -4.91 -5.97
N ASP A 120 -4.18 -4.85 -4.83
CA ASP A 120 -3.37 -5.93 -4.24
C ASP A 120 -4.05 -7.30 -4.24
N TYR A 121 -5.39 -7.36 -4.05
CA TYR A 121 -6.12 -8.63 -3.99
C TYR A 121 -6.32 -9.30 -5.35
N LYS A 122 -6.07 -8.59 -6.45
CA LYS A 122 -6.11 -9.10 -7.83
C LYS A 122 -4.73 -9.14 -8.46
N ASP A 123 -3.80 -8.38 -7.90
CA ASP A 123 -2.49 -8.21 -8.45
C ASP A 123 -1.63 -9.47 -8.26
N LEU A 124 -1.16 -10.03 -9.36
CA LEU A 124 -0.25 -11.17 -9.40
C LEU A 124 1.23 -10.76 -9.46
N CYS A 125 1.49 -9.48 -9.75
CA CYS A 125 2.83 -8.92 -9.87
C CYS A 125 3.02 -7.73 -8.92
N PRO A 126 2.87 -7.91 -7.58
CA PRO A 126 3.03 -6.84 -6.62
C PRO A 126 4.46 -6.26 -6.70
N ASN A 127 4.61 -4.98 -6.72
CA ASN A 127 5.83 -4.20 -6.94
C ASN A 127 6.18 -3.94 -8.42
N THR A 128 5.19 -3.83 -9.28
CA THR A 128 5.38 -3.31 -10.63
C THR A 128 5.91 -1.86 -10.55
N PRO A 129 6.96 -1.50 -11.31
CA PRO A 129 7.49 -0.14 -11.29
C PRO A 129 6.46 0.90 -11.75
N GLU A 130 6.41 2.05 -11.06
CA GLU A 130 5.48 3.14 -11.40
C GLU A 130 5.61 3.56 -12.88
N GLY A 131 4.47 3.65 -13.56
CA GLY A 131 4.39 4.06 -14.96
C GLY A 131 4.56 2.93 -15.99
N VAL A 132 4.74 1.71 -15.55
CA VAL A 132 4.65 0.53 -16.43
C VAL A 132 3.18 0.24 -16.72
N ILE A 133 2.85 -0.06 -17.99
CA ILE A 133 1.49 -0.49 -18.34
C ILE A 133 1.37 -1.99 -18.03
N VAL A 134 0.35 -2.35 -17.28
CA VAL A 134 0.08 -3.72 -16.86
C VAL A 134 -1.16 -4.29 -17.56
N ASP A 135 -1.30 -5.59 -17.49
CA ASP A 135 -2.51 -6.30 -17.88
C ASP A 135 -3.57 -6.28 -16.75
N GLU A 136 -4.64 -7.05 -16.91
CA GLU A 136 -5.74 -7.13 -15.93
C GLU A 136 -5.35 -7.79 -14.60
N ASP A 137 -4.21 -8.49 -14.58
CA ASP A 137 -3.65 -9.18 -13.42
C ASP A 137 -2.50 -8.40 -12.75
N GLY A 138 -2.27 -7.13 -13.13
CA GLY A 138 -1.20 -6.29 -12.57
C GLY A 138 0.19 -6.60 -13.13
N CYS A 139 0.29 -7.47 -14.14
CA CYS A 139 1.59 -7.87 -14.65
C CYS A 139 2.04 -7.02 -15.85
N PRO A 140 3.33 -6.63 -15.90
CA PRO A 140 3.87 -5.85 -16.98
C PRO A 140 3.69 -6.51 -18.35
N ILE A 141 3.17 -5.77 -19.31
CA ILE A 141 2.98 -6.28 -20.69
C ILE A 141 4.32 -6.39 -21.40
N ALA A 142 4.58 -7.55 -22.02
CA ALA A 142 5.81 -7.79 -22.78
C ALA A 142 6.10 -6.75 -23.85
N GLY A 143 7.38 -6.40 -24.02
CA GLY A 143 7.84 -5.45 -25.00
C GLY A 143 7.74 -3.98 -24.59
N GLN A 144 7.27 -3.70 -23.38
CA GLN A 144 7.27 -2.35 -22.86
C GLN A 144 8.64 -1.91 -22.37
N THR A 145 8.92 -0.64 -22.61
CA THR A 145 10.09 0.03 -22.05
C THR A 145 9.76 0.49 -20.63
N ILE A 146 10.34 -0.15 -19.62
CA ILE A 146 10.23 0.26 -18.21
C ILE A 146 10.99 1.56 -17.98
N LEU A 147 12.20 1.63 -18.54
CA LEU A 147 13.13 2.73 -18.32
C LEU A 147 14.00 2.93 -19.56
N SER A 148 14.20 4.17 -19.97
CA SER A 148 15.12 4.53 -21.06
C SER A 148 16.12 5.55 -20.54
N LEU A 149 17.39 5.14 -20.44
CA LEU A 149 18.45 5.96 -19.88
C LEU A 149 19.36 6.50 -20.99
N THR A 150 19.23 7.79 -21.24
CA THR A 150 20.21 8.54 -22.06
C THR A 150 21.38 9.00 -21.20
N GLY A 151 22.54 9.19 -21.82
CA GLY A 151 23.72 9.67 -21.08
C GLY A 151 24.48 8.58 -20.30
N VAL A 152 24.11 7.31 -20.45
CA VAL A 152 24.93 6.19 -19.98
C VAL A 152 26.19 6.13 -20.83
N ASN A 153 27.19 6.91 -20.43
CA ASN A 153 28.43 7.06 -21.16
C ASN A 153 29.45 5.98 -20.76
N PHE A 154 30.22 5.60 -21.76
CA PHE A 154 31.35 4.68 -21.60
C PHE A 154 32.64 5.40 -21.92
N GLU A 155 33.77 4.90 -21.43
CA GLU A 155 35.06 5.38 -21.86
C GLU A 155 35.18 5.25 -23.38
N PHE A 156 35.97 6.16 -24.01
CA PHE A 156 36.11 6.19 -25.45
C PHE A 156 36.55 4.83 -26.00
N ASP A 157 35.77 4.33 -27.00
CA ASP A 157 35.97 3.03 -27.64
C ASP A 157 35.99 1.81 -26.70
N LYS A 158 35.31 1.93 -25.53
CA LYS A 158 35.23 0.87 -24.54
C LYS A 158 33.78 0.60 -24.11
N ALA A 159 33.63 -0.47 -23.32
CA ALA A 159 32.40 -0.80 -22.58
C ALA A 159 32.52 -0.47 -21.08
N THR A 160 33.61 0.16 -20.64
CA THR A 160 33.78 0.59 -19.26
C THR A 160 32.88 1.77 -18.95
N LEU A 161 31.99 1.63 -17.97
CA LEU A 161 31.08 2.69 -17.51
C LEU A 161 31.88 3.84 -16.86
N THR A 162 31.50 5.07 -17.21
CA THR A 162 32.03 6.24 -16.50
C THR A 162 31.37 6.40 -15.12
N PRO A 163 31.98 7.13 -14.16
CA PRO A 163 31.34 7.38 -12.86
C PRO A 163 29.97 8.06 -12.98
N GLU A 164 29.81 8.95 -13.95
CA GLU A 164 28.53 9.63 -14.22
C GLU A 164 27.47 8.64 -14.73
N ALA A 165 27.86 7.70 -15.60
CA ALA A 165 26.97 6.64 -16.07
C ALA A 165 26.53 5.73 -14.92
N GLN A 166 27.42 5.42 -13.99
CA GLN A 166 27.08 4.64 -12.79
C GLN A 166 26.01 5.34 -11.94
N THR A 167 26.11 6.67 -11.77
CA THR A 167 25.09 7.44 -11.04
C THR A 167 23.74 7.39 -11.73
N ILE A 168 23.69 7.47 -13.07
CA ILE A 168 22.45 7.34 -13.84
C ILE A 168 21.85 5.92 -13.69
N LEU A 169 22.70 4.89 -13.64
CA LEU A 169 22.26 3.51 -13.47
C LEU A 169 21.79 3.18 -12.05
N ASP A 170 22.15 3.96 -11.04
CA ASP A 170 21.66 3.78 -9.68
C ASP A 170 20.13 3.98 -9.59
N ASP A 171 19.52 4.78 -10.47
CA ASP A 171 18.07 4.90 -10.59
C ASP A 171 17.45 3.57 -11.09
N ALA A 172 18.08 2.95 -12.11
CA ALA A 172 17.67 1.63 -12.60
C ALA A 172 17.85 0.53 -11.54
N VAL A 173 18.93 0.60 -10.75
CA VAL A 173 19.12 -0.32 -9.60
C VAL A 173 17.95 -0.24 -8.65
N THR A 174 17.54 0.98 -8.28
CA THR A 174 16.43 1.20 -7.35
C THR A 174 15.12 0.66 -7.89
N ALA A 175 14.81 0.93 -9.15
CA ALA A 175 13.61 0.42 -9.82
C ALA A 175 13.60 -1.12 -9.86
N LEU A 176 14.71 -1.73 -10.29
CA LEU A 176 14.80 -3.19 -10.46
C LEU A 176 14.90 -3.97 -9.15
N LEU A 177 15.40 -3.38 -8.05
CA LEU A 177 15.39 -4.01 -6.73
C LEU A 177 13.99 -4.07 -6.11
N ASN A 178 13.11 -3.18 -6.53
CA ASN A 178 11.72 -3.13 -6.06
C ASN A 178 10.77 -3.94 -6.97
N THR A 179 11.26 -4.48 -8.08
CA THR A 179 10.48 -5.31 -8.99
C THR A 179 10.53 -6.77 -8.52
N ASP A 180 9.41 -7.48 -8.63
CA ASP A 180 9.37 -8.90 -8.27
C ASP A 180 10.31 -9.74 -9.13
N GLU A 181 10.80 -10.84 -8.55
CA GLU A 181 11.75 -11.77 -9.20
C GLU A 181 11.18 -12.45 -10.48
N VAL A 182 9.90 -12.26 -10.76
CA VAL A 182 9.19 -12.91 -11.87
C VAL A 182 9.38 -12.20 -13.22
N VAL A 183 9.80 -10.93 -13.20
CA VAL A 183 9.91 -10.13 -14.43
C VAL A 183 11.31 -10.24 -15.02
N GLU A 184 11.42 -10.85 -16.20
CA GLU A 184 12.65 -10.79 -17.00
C GLU A 184 12.74 -9.44 -17.72
N VAL A 185 13.93 -8.83 -17.71
CA VAL A 185 14.18 -7.53 -18.33
C VAL A 185 15.31 -7.64 -19.35
N ARG A 186 15.03 -7.27 -20.60
CA ARG A 186 16.08 -7.07 -21.60
C ARG A 186 16.72 -5.71 -21.39
N VAL A 187 18.05 -5.72 -21.29
CA VAL A 187 18.87 -4.52 -21.19
C VAL A 187 19.44 -4.24 -22.56
N GLU A 188 18.76 -3.38 -23.33
CA GLU A 188 19.08 -3.10 -24.73
C GLU A 188 20.06 -1.92 -24.87
N GLY A 189 21.25 -2.21 -25.37
CA GLY A 189 22.25 -1.18 -25.67
C GLY A 189 22.08 -0.64 -27.09
N HIS A 190 22.03 0.68 -27.24
CA HIS A 190 21.93 1.35 -28.55
C HIS A 190 23.14 2.23 -28.83
N THR A 191 23.45 2.41 -30.11
CA THR A 191 24.48 3.33 -30.60
C THR A 191 23.87 4.40 -31.51
N ASP A 192 24.64 5.40 -31.83
CA ASP A 192 24.39 6.24 -32.99
C ASP A 192 24.88 5.55 -34.29
N SER A 193 24.69 6.21 -35.44
CA SER A 193 25.04 5.69 -36.73
C SER A 193 26.51 5.92 -37.13
N ILE A 194 27.40 6.28 -36.21
CA ILE A 194 28.83 6.45 -36.52
C ILE A 194 29.52 5.10 -36.35
N GLY A 195 30.08 4.61 -37.48
CA GLY A 195 30.75 3.32 -37.54
C GLY A 195 30.09 2.37 -38.54
N SER A 196 30.50 1.11 -38.54
CA SER A 196 29.79 0.09 -39.29
C SER A 196 28.71 -0.56 -38.41
N GLU A 197 27.65 -1.03 -39.03
CA GLU A 197 26.55 -1.72 -38.36
C GLU A 197 27.07 -2.90 -37.51
N GLU A 198 27.97 -3.72 -38.10
CA GLU A 198 28.56 -4.86 -37.37
C GLU A 198 29.37 -4.41 -36.14
N TYR A 199 30.11 -3.33 -36.25
CA TYR A 199 30.87 -2.74 -35.16
C TYR A 199 29.92 -2.23 -34.06
N ASN A 200 28.89 -1.47 -34.44
CA ASN A 200 27.91 -0.90 -33.54
C ASN A 200 27.10 -1.99 -32.81
N LEU A 201 26.75 -3.07 -33.49
CA LEU A 201 26.10 -4.22 -32.90
C LEU A 201 26.97 -4.88 -31.78
N LYS A 202 28.25 -5.14 -32.13
CA LYS A 202 29.19 -5.72 -31.15
C LYS A 202 29.50 -4.78 -29.99
N LEU A 203 29.60 -3.48 -30.26
CA LEU A 203 29.86 -2.47 -29.21
C LEU A 203 28.67 -2.36 -28.28
N SER A 204 27.46 -2.29 -28.79
CA SER A 204 26.23 -2.21 -27.97
C SER A 204 26.05 -3.48 -27.16
N GLN A 205 26.34 -4.66 -27.68
CA GLN A 205 26.29 -5.91 -26.90
C GLN A 205 27.25 -5.87 -25.69
N ARG A 206 28.50 -5.51 -25.89
CA ARG A 206 29.46 -5.38 -24.78
C ARG A 206 29.05 -4.31 -23.76
N ARG A 207 28.41 -3.25 -24.19
CA ARG A 207 27.91 -2.18 -23.32
C ARG A 207 26.73 -2.64 -22.49
N SER A 208 25.76 -3.34 -23.06
CA SER A 208 24.65 -3.93 -22.30
C SER A 208 25.14 -4.97 -21.29
N GLU A 209 26.12 -5.80 -21.66
CA GLU A 209 26.78 -6.73 -20.71
C GLU A 209 27.40 -6.00 -19.52
N SER A 210 28.13 -4.90 -19.75
CA SER A 210 28.74 -4.10 -18.68
C SER A 210 27.68 -3.40 -17.79
N VAL A 211 26.54 -3.02 -18.35
CA VAL A 211 25.41 -2.50 -17.59
C VAL A 211 24.85 -3.59 -16.68
N VAL A 212 24.59 -4.78 -17.23
CA VAL A 212 24.12 -5.94 -16.43
C VAL A 212 25.11 -6.30 -15.32
N GLU A 213 26.41 -6.34 -15.60
CA GLU A 213 27.45 -6.58 -14.59
C GLU A 213 27.39 -5.55 -13.46
N TYR A 214 27.18 -4.27 -13.81
CA TYR A 214 27.03 -3.20 -12.81
C TYR A 214 25.79 -3.41 -11.94
N LEU A 215 24.61 -3.66 -12.53
CA LEU A 215 23.36 -3.91 -11.82
C LEU A 215 23.47 -5.10 -10.86
N VAL A 216 24.06 -6.20 -11.31
CA VAL A 216 24.34 -7.39 -10.49
C VAL A 216 25.27 -7.06 -9.33
N SER A 217 26.31 -6.24 -9.55
CA SER A 217 27.21 -5.80 -8.50
C SER A 217 26.53 -4.99 -7.40
N LYS A 218 25.37 -4.38 -7.72
CA LYS A 218 24.52 -3.62 -6.79
C LYS A 218 23.41 -4.47 -6.16
N GLY A 219 23.32 -5.75 -6.49
CA GLY A 219 22.38 -6.69 -5.86
C GLY A 219 21.16 -7.05 -6.68
N VAL A 220 21.01 -6.53 -7.91
CA VAL A 220 19.91 -6.96 -8.81
C VAL A 220 20.13 -8.41 -9.23
N ASN A 221 19.04 -9.19 -9.32
CA ASN A 221 19.11 -10.59 -9.70
C ASN A 221 19.50 -10.74 -11.19
N GLY A 222 20.72 -11.19 -11.45
CA GLY A 222 21.25 -11.34 -12.81
C GLY A 222 20.54 -12.39 -13.66
N ASN A 223 19.78 -13.33 -13.05
CA ASN A 223 19.03 -14.33 -13.82
C ASN A 223 17.87 -13.71 -14.59
N ASN A 224 17.39 -12.55 -14.15
CA ASN A 224 16.28 -11.83 -14.74
C ASN A 224 16.74 -10.73 -15.72
N LEU A 225 18.05 -10.61 -15.96
CA LEU A 225 18.60 -9.58 -16.85
C LEU A 225 19.21 -10.20 -18.11
N ILE A 226 18.69 -9.81 -19.26
CA ILE A 226 19.14 -10.29 -20.58
C ILE A 226 19.84 -9.16 -21.32
N PRO A 227 21.18 -9.14 -21.43
CA PRO A 227 21.88 -8.12 -22.20
C PRO A 227 21.69 -8.33 -23.70
N VAL A 228 21.26 -7.28 -24.39
CA VAL A 228 21.02 -7.30 -25.86
C VAL A 228 21.68 -6.09 -26.52
N GLY A 229 22.47 -6.33 -27.57
CA GLY A 229 23.00 -5.26 -28.41
C GLY A 229 22.07 -4.98 -29.57
N MET A 230 21.56 -3.77 -29.69
CA MET A 230 20.69 -3.31 -30.79
C MET A 230 21.46 -2.54 -31.86
N GLY A 231 22.71 -2.14 -31.57
CA GLY A 231 23.48 -1.32 -32.50
C GLY A 231 22.76 -0.01 -32.80
N GLU A 232 22.76 0.36 -34.09
CA GLU A 232 22.14 1.58 -34.63
C GLU A 232 20.74 1.37 -35.23
N THR A 233 20.15 0.17 -35.07
CA THR A 233 18.96 -0.24 -35.85
C THR A 233 17.66 0.42 -35.37
N SER A 234 17.64 0.96 -34.13
CA SER A 234 16.45 1.52 -33.50
C SER A 234 16.66 2.96 -33.01
N PRO A 235 16.89 3.92 -33.95
CA PRO A 235 17.10 5.31 -33.55
C PRO A 235 15.81 5.97 -33.10
N ILE A 236 15.89 6.75 -32.00
CA ILE A 236 14.78 7.57 -31.47
C ILE A 236 14.90 9.03 -31.91
N ALA A 237 16.05 9.43 -32.45
CA ALA A 237 16.32 10.78 -32.91
C ALA A 237 17.14 10.80 -34.20
N ASN A 238 17.24 11.98 -34.82
CA ASN A 238 17.94 12.15 -36.06
C ASN A 238 19.47 12.02 -35.90
N ASN A 239 20.06 11.01 -36.51
CA ASN A 239 21.51 10.74 -36.50
C ASN A 239 22.36 11.79 -37.22
N SER A 240 21.78 12.69 -38.04
CA SER A 240 22.53 13.74 -38.73
C SER A 240 23.00 14.87 -37.79
N THR A 241 22.45 14.97 -36.58
CA THR A 241 22.81 15.99 -35.59
C THR A 241 23.54 15.38 -34.40
N ASP A 242 24.44 16.13 -33.77
CA ASP A 242 25.15 15.67 -32.57
C ASP A 242 24.16 15.43 -31.41
N ALA A 243 23.15 16.30 -31.28
CA ALA A 243 22.12 16.14 -30.28
C ALA A 243 21.29 14.86 -30.47
N GLY A 244 20.87 14.58 -31.71
CA GLY A 244 20.13 13.36 -32.04
C GLY A 244 20.96 12.11 -31.82
N ARG A 245 22.24 12.13 -32.22
CA ARG A 245 23.16 11.03 -31.94
C ARG A 245 23.32 10.78 -30.43
N ALA A 246 23.37 11.84 -29.60
CA ALA A 246 23.47 11.72 -28.17
C ALA A 246 22.24 11.03 -27.57
N LEU A 247 21.04 11.28 -28.09
CA LEU A 247 19.81 10.60 -27.68
C LEU A 247 19.78 9.14 -28.10
N ASN A 248 20.34 8.82 -29.28
CA ASN A 248 20.38 7.45 -29.76
C ASN A 248 21.37 6.57 -28.96
N ARG A 249 22.42 7.16 -28.40
CA ARG A 249 23.31 6.45 -27.46
C ARG A 249 22.65 6.31 -26.07
N ARG A 250 21.87 5.25 -25.91
CA ARG A 250 21.06 5.00 -24.71
C ARG A 250 21.07 3.54 -24.32
N VAL A 251 20.50 3.28 -23.15
CA VAL A 251 20.18 1.93 -22.67
C VAL A 251 18.69 1.89 -22.32
N ASP A 252 17.96 0.96 -22.92
CA ASP A 252 16.56 0.72 -22.67
C ASP A 252 16.38 -0.58 -21.86
N PHE A 253 15.47 -0.53 -20.89
CA PHE A 253 15.06 -1.67 -20.08
C PHE A 253 13.66 -2.08 -20.53
N ILE A 254 13.56 -3.26 -21.12
CA ILE A 254 12.33 -3.75 -21.77
C ILE A 254 11.83 -5.00 -21.06
N VAL A 255 10.55 -5.02 -20.71
CA VAL A 255 9.91 -6.23 -20.15
C VAL A 255 9.98 -7.37 -21.17
N ASN A 256 10.54 -8.50 -20.74
CA ASN A 256 10.66 -9.71 -21.56
C ASN A 256 9.84 -10.83 -20.91
N THR A 257 8.51 -10.69 -20.89
CA THR A 257 7.67 -11.81 -20.46
C THR A 257 7.65 -12.85 -21.58
N GLN A 258 7.81 -14.11 -21.20
CA GLN A 258 7.64 -15.24 -22.12
C GLN A 258 6.17 -15.61 -22.27
#